data_0c9520b26e1601cd9e3001b8d779eed3
#
_entry.id   0c9520b26e1601cd9e3001b8d779eed3
#
_cell.length_a   1.000
_cell.length_b   1.000
_cell.length_c   1.000
_cell.angle_alpha   90.00
_cell.angle_beta   90.00
_cell.angle_gamma   90.00
#
_symmetry.space_group_name_H-M   'P 1'
#
loop_
_entity.id
_entity.type
_entity.pdbx_description
1 polymer ?
#
loop_
_entity_poly.entity_id
_entity_poly.type
_entity_poly.pdbx_seq_one_letter_code
_entity_poly.pdbx_strand_id
1 'polypeptide(L)'
;MKQVSVLVGAGSIGQAIIRRVSAGKHIVLADYSIENAQRAARTLEDAGFECSTIQCDLGSKGDILKLVGFATNKGYVTNVVNAAGVSPSQAPVAEILRVDLYGTSVLLEEITSNSW
;
A
#
# COMPACT_ATOMS: atom_id res chain seq x y z
N MET A 1 -0.53 18.75 -9.57
CA MET A 1 0.23 17.52 -9.36
C MET A 1 -0.71 16.38 -9.03
N LYS A 2 -0.49 15.23 -9.60
CA LYS A 2 -1.34 14.07 -9.36
C LYS A 2 -1.24 13.62 -7.91
N GLN A 3 -2.36 13.41 -7.26
CA GLN A 3 -2.38 12.85 -5.91
C GLN A 3 -2.30 11.34 -5.97
N VAL A 4 -1.64 10.74 -4.99
CA VAL A 4 -1.37 9.30 -4.92
C VAL A 4 -1.87 8.74 -3.60
N SER A 5 -2.59 7.63 -3.69
CA SER A 5 -2.94 6.79 -2.53
C SER A 5 -2.11 5.52 -2.59
N VAL A 6 -1.54 5.12 -1.46
CA VAL A 6 -0.75 3.90 -1.35
C VAL A 6 -1.52 2.88 -0.52
N LEU A 7 -1.70 1.68 -1.09
CA LEU A 7 -2.26 0.55 -0.36
C LEU A 7 -1.17 -0.50 -0.18
N VAL A 8 -0.90 -0.85 1.06
CA VAL A 8 -0.01 -1.96 1.40
C VAL A 8 -0.87 -3.13 1.87
N GLY A 9 -0.77 -4.25 1.17
CA GLY A 9 -1.62 -5.40 1.40
C GLY A 9 -2.86 -5.34 0.51
N ALA A 10 -2.81 -6.00 -0.63
CA ALA A 10 -3.81 -5.87 -1.69
C ALA A 10 -4.99 -6.85 -1.57
N GLY A 11 -5.40 -7.19 -0.35
CA GLY A 11 -6.56 -8.02 -0.09
C GLY A 11 -7.88 -7.23 -0.22
N SER A 12 -8.99 -7.93 -0.07
CA SER A 12 -10.32 -7.36 -0.28
C SER A 12 -10.65 -6.20 0.68
N ILE A 13 -10.21 -6.30 1.93
CA ILE A 13 -10.46 -5.24 2.92
C ILE A 13 -9.71 -3.97 2.54
N GLY A 14 -8.43 -4.10 2.19
CA GLY A 14 -7.62 -2.96 1.75
C GLY A 14 -8.17 -2.31 0.49
N GLN A 15 -8.61 -3.11 -0.48
CA GLN A 15 -9.22 -2.60 -1.70
C GLN A 15 -10.49 -1.80 -1.40
N ALA A 16 -11.34 -2.30 -0.48
CA ALA A 16 -12.57 -1.60 -0.11
C ALA A 16 -12.27 -0.23 0.51
N ILE A 17 -11.24 -0.15 1.34
CA ILE A 17 -10.85 1.10 1.99
C ILE A 17 -10.26 2.08 0.96
N ILE A 18 -9.33 1.61 0.13
CA ILE A 18 -8.63 2.50 -0.81
C ILE A 18 -9.58 3.10 -1.85
N ARG A 19 -10.61 2.36 -2.25
CA ARG A 19 -11.61 2.86 -3.19
C ARG A 19 -12.35 4.08 -2.67
N ARG A 20 -12.57 4.14 -1.36
CA ARG A 20 -13.34 5.23 -0.74
C ARG A 20 -12.56 6.54 -0.70
N VAL A 21 -11.24 6.47 -0.68
CA VAL A 21 -10.39 7.66 -0.46
C VAL A 21 -9.61 8.07 -1.69
N SER A 22 -9.79 7.38 -2.82
CA SER A 22 -8.90 7.54 -3.97
C SER A 22 -9.56 8.08 -5.23
N ALA A 23 -10.73 8.68 -5.13
CA ALA A 23 -11.40 9.28 -6.28
C ALA A 23 -10.48 10.33 -6.92
N GLY A 24 -10.19 10.15 -8.22
CA GLY A 24 -9.33 11.06 -8.97
C GLY A 24 -7.84 10.94 -8.66
N LYS A 25 -7.43 9.95 -7.86
CA LYS A 25 -6.03 9.76 -7.49
C LYS A 25 -5.44 8.55 -8.19
N HIS A 26 -4.12 8.54 -8.28
CA HIS A 26 -3.39 7.35 -8.69
C HIS A 26 -3.22 6.42 -7.50
N ILE A 27 -3.47 5.13 -7.67
CA ILE A 27 -3.33 4.14 -6.61
C ILE A 27 -2.06 3.33 -6.83
N VAL A 28 -1.19 3.30 -5.81
CA VAL A 28 -0.02 2.41 -5.78
C VAL A 28 -0.37 1.23 -4.89
N LEU A 29 -0.31 0.04 -5.45
CA LEU A 29 -0.63 -1.21 -4.75
C LEU A 29 0.66 -1.96 -4.46
N ALA A 30 0.96 -2.15 -3.19
CA ALA A 30 2.11 -2.88 -2.73
C ALA A 30 1.68 -4.14 -1.98
N ASP A 31 2.31 -5.27 -2.29
CA ASP A 31 2.02 -6.53 -1.63
C ASP A 31 3.28 -7.38 -1.63
N TYR A 32 3.40 -8.26 -0.65
CA TYR A 32 4.46 -9.25 -0.62
C TYR A 32 4.41 -10.13 -1.87
N SER A 33 3.19 -10.45 -2.34
CA SER A 33 2.95 -11.17 -3.58
C SER A 33 2.61 -10.20 -4.70
N ILE A 34 3.46 -10.13 -5.72
CA ILE A 34 3.19 -9.26 -6.87
C ILE A 34 1.94 -9.70 -7.63
N GLU A 35 1.63 -11.00 -7.65
CA GLU A 35 0.42 -11.51 -8.28
C GLU A 35 -0.84 -10.97 -7.60
N ASN A 36 -0.83 -10.89 -6.26
CA ASN A 36 -1.94 -10.31 -5.52
C ASN A 36 -2.13 -8.83 -5.85
N ALA A 37 -1.04 -8.09 -5.93
CA ALA A 37 -1.09 -6.68 -6.29
C ALA A 37 -1.64 -6.49 -7.71
N GLN A 38 -1.19 -7.30 -8.65
CA GLN A 38 -1.65 -7.23 -10.04
C GLN A 38 -3.12 -7.60 -10.19
N ARG A 39 -3.58 -8.59 -9.43
CA ARG A 39 -4.99 -8.99 -9.42
C ARG A 39 -5.88 -7.86 -8.88
N ALA A 40 -5.45 -7.24 -7.79
CA ALA A 40 -6.16 -6.10 -7.21
C ALA A 40 -6.17 -4.91 -8.17
N ALA A 41 -5.06 -4.66 -8.86
CA ALA A 41 -4.98 -3.59 -9.85
C ALA A 41 -6.01 -3.78 -10.96
N ARG A 42 -6.15 -5.00 -11.48
CA ARG A 42 -7.15 -5.28 -12.52
C ARG A 42 -8.56 -4.97 -12.05
N THR A 43 -8.87 -5.36 -10.81
CA THR A 43 -10.19 -5.12 -10.21
C THR A 43 -10.47 -3.61 -10.10
N LEU A 44 -9.47 -2.85 -9.63
CA LEU A 44 -9.62 -1.41 -9.45
C LEU A 44 -9.63 -0.66 -10.78
N GLU A 45 -8.84 -1.10 -11.75
CA GLU A 45 -8.84 -0.53 -13.08
C GLU A 45 -10.18 -0.73 -13.77
N ASP A 46 -10.80 -1.90 -13.60
CA ASP A 46 -12.15 -2.17 -14.11
C ASP A 46 -13.20 -1.25 -13.48
N ALA A 47 -12.93 -0.76 -12.28
CA ALA A 47 -13.79 0.21 -11.60
C ALA A 47 -13.45 1.66 -11.95
N GLY A 48 -12.48 1.89 -12.82
CA GLY A 48 -12.14 3.23 -13.32
C GLY A 48 -10.95 3.89 -12.63
N PHE A 49 -10.22 3.17 -11.78
CA PHE A 49 -9.04 3.72 -11.10
C PHE A 49 -7.77 3.51 -11.92
N GLU A 50 -6.83 4.42 -11.75
CA GLU A 50 -5.50 4.33 -12.34
C GLU A 50 -4.57 3.71 -11.29
N CYS A 51 -3.90 2.59 -11.62
CA CYS A 51 -3.13 1.81 -10.66
C CYS A 51 -1.73 1.49 -11.15
N SER A 52 -0.79 1.39 -10.21
CA SER A 52 0.53 0.81 -10.39
C SER A 52 0.78 -0.21 -9.29
N THR A 53 1.61 -1.21 -9.57
CA THR A 53 1.89 -2.29 -8.61
C THR A 53 3.37 -2.39 -8.32
N ILE A 54 3.70 -2.80 -7.10
CA ILE A 54 5.07 -3.05 -6.69
C ILE A 54 5.08 -4.16 -5.63
N GLN A 55 6.07 -5.05 -5.70
CA GLN A 55 6.29 -6.03 -4.65
C GLN A 55 6.97 -5.34 -3.47
N CYS A 56 6.49 -5.60 -2.26
CA CYS A 56 7.05 -5.00 -1.06
C CYS A 56 6.92 -5.93 0.14
N ASP A 57 8.04 -6.20 0.78
CA ASP A 57 8.09 -6.90 2.06
C ASP A 57 8.26 -5.86 3.16
N LEU A 58 7.25 -5.68 4.01
CA LEU A 58 7.30 -4.71 5.10
C LEU A 58 8.33 -5.05 6.18
N GLY A 59 8.86 -6.27 6.18
CA GLY A 59 9.97 -6.64 7.04
C GLY A 59 11.32 -6.16 6.51
N SER A 60 11.38 -5.65 5.28
CA SER A 60 12.60 -5.18 4.63
C SER A 60 12.58 -3.67 4.49
N LYS A 61 13.50 -3.00 5.17
CA LYS A 61 13.62 -1.53 5.05
C LYS A 61 13.96 -1.12 3.61
N GLY A 62 14.76 -1.93 2.91
CA GLY A 62 15.09 -1.65 1.52
C GLY A 62 13.87 -1.66 0.61
N ASP A 63 12.94 -2.61 0.83
CA ASP A 63 11.71 -2.67 0.07
C ASP A 63 10.79 -1.49 0.38
N ILE A 64 10.74 -1.07 1.65
CA ILE A 64 9.95 0.09 2.05
C ILE A 64 10.49 1.36 1.39
N LEU A 65 11.80 1.51 1.32
CA LEU A 65 12.42 2.66 0.64
C LEU A 65 12.11 2.65 -0.86
N LYS A 66 12.13 1.48 -1.48
CA LYS A 66 11.72 1.34 -2.89
C LYS A 66 10.27 1.72 -3.10
N LEU A 67 9.39 1.33 -2.18
CA LEU A 67 7.97 1.70 -2.25
C LEU A 67 7.80 3.21 -2.15
N VAL A 68 8.49 3.85 -1.22
CA VAL A 68 8.42 5.30 -1.06
C VAL A 68 8.87 6.01 -2.32
N GLY A 69 10.00 5.61 -2.89
CA GLY A 69 10.51 6.20 -4.14
C GLY A 69 9.56 5.96 -5.30
N PHE A 70 9.00 4.77 -5.41
CA PHE A 70 8.06 4.42 -6.46
C PHE A 70 6.78 5.28 -6.36
N ALA A 71 6.23 5.40 -5.15
CA ALA A 71 4.99 6.16 -4.93
C ALA A 71 5.19 7.67 -5.15
N THR A 72 6.28 8.23 -4.63
CA THR A 72 6.56 9.67 -4.76
C THR A 72 6.88 10.06 -6.20
N ASN A 73 7.41 9.11 -6.98
CA ASN A 73 7.65 9.34 -8.41
C ASN A 73 6.33 9.44 -9.21
N LYS A 74 5.26 8.83 -8.72
CA LYS A 74 3.94 8.89 -9.38
C LYS A 74 3.20 10.19 -9.10
N GLY A 75 3.51 10.86 -8.00
CA GLY A 75 2.87 12.11 -7.64
C GLY A 75 2.98 12.39 -6.15
N TYR A 76 2.06 13.17 -5.65
CA TYR A 76 2.05 13.62 -4.27
C TYR A 76 1.24 12.63 -3.40
N VAL A 77 1.90 11.95 -2.48
CA VAL A 77 1.26 10.93 -1.64
C VAL A 77 0.39 11.61 -0.57
N THR A 78 -0.92 11.39 -0.64
CA THR A 78 -1.88 11.99 0.29
C THR A 78 -2.50 10.98 1.24
N ASN A 79 -2.47 9.69 0.91
CA ASN A 79 -3.07 8.64 1.72
C ASN A 79 -2.17 7.42 1.72
N VAL A 80 -2.01 6.81 2.89
CA VAL A 80 -1.35 5.51 3.03
C VAL A 80 -2.27 4.61 3.84
N VAL A 81 -2.65 3.49 3.25
CA VAL A 81 -3.49 2.49 3.90
C VAL A 81 -2.66 1.22 4.07
N ASN A 82 -2.40 0.84 5.31
CA ASN A 82 -1.69 -0.40 5.61
C ASN A 82 -2.70 -1.46 6.03
N ALA A 83 -2.98 -2.39 5.13
CA ALA A 83 -3.88 -3.52 5.38
C ALA A 83 -3.13 -4.86 5.40
N ALA A 84 -1.78 -4.82 5.40
CA ALA A 84 -0.97 -6.04 5.34
C ALA A 84 -1.15 -6.94 6.58
N GLY A 85 -1.42 -6.34 7.74
CA GLY A 85 -1.65 -7.11 8.96
C GLY A 85 -3.11 -7.53 9.15
N VAL A 86 -4.01 -7.08 8.26
CA VAL A 86 -5.44 -7.39 8.36
C VAL A 86 -5.72 -8.61 7.50
N SER A 87 -5.61 -9.78 8.11
CA SER A 87 -5.81 -11.04 7.42
C SER A 87 -6.82 -11.88 8.19
N PRO A 88 -7.74 -12.55 7.52
CA PRO A 88 -8.58 -13.56 8.17
C PRO A 88 -7.79 -14.81 8.53
N SER A 89 -6.48 -14.85 8.27
CA SER A 89 -5.66 -16.00 8.57
C SER A 89 -5.56 -16.22 10.08
N GLN A 90 -5.07 -17.39 10.47
CA GLN A 90 -5.02 -17.81 11.85
C GLN A 90 -3.74 -17.41 12.58
N ALA A 91 -3.01 -16.45 12.05
CA ALA A 91 -1.81 -15.95 12.71
C ALA A 91 -2.18 -15.30 14.04
N PRO A 92 -1.36 -15.51 15.10
CA PRO A 92 -1.62 -14.88 16.38
C PRO A 92 -1.72 -13.37 16.26
N VAL A 93 -2.69 -12.80 16.97
CA VAL A 93 -2.96 -11.35 16.92
C VAL A 93 -1.70 -10.53 17.26
N ALA A 94 -0.91 -11.00 18.23
CA ALA A 94 0.32 -10.31 18.64
C ALA A 94 1.33 -10.20 17.48
N GLU A 95 1.45 -11.24 16.66
CA GLU A 95 2.35 -11.22 15.50
C GLU A 95 1.85 -10.27 14.44
N ILE A 96 0.54 -10.27 14.18
CA ILE A 96 -0.07 -9.36 13.22
C ILE A 96 0.17 -7.92 13.64
N LEU A 97 -0.09 -7.59 14.91
CA LEU A 97 0.13 -6.24 15.43
C LEU A 97 1.59 -5.82 15.35
N ARG A 98 2.51 -6.73 15.67
CA ARG A 98 3.94 -6.42 15.62
C ARG A 98 4.40 -6.08 14.20
N VAL A 99 4.01 -6.87 13.22
CA VAL A 99 4.35 -6.62 11.82
C VAL A 99 3.73 -5.30 11.36
N ASP A 100 2.47 -5.08 11.69
CA ASP A 100 1.73 -3.90 11.29
C ASP A 100 2.35 -2.64 11.90
N LEU A 101 2.61 -2.63 13.20
CA LEU A 101 3.18 -1.47 13.89
C LEU A 101 4.59 -1.15 13.39
N TYR A 102 5.44 -2.16 13.26
CA TYR A 102 6.81 -1.96 12.78
C TYR A 102 6.82 -1.47 11.33
N GLY A 103 6.13 -2.19 10.44
CA GLY A 103 6.10 -1.85 9.03
C GLY A 103 5.47 -0.48 8.79
N THR A 104 4.36 -0.19 9.47
CA THR A 104 3.66 1.08 9.32
C THR A 104 4.51 2.25 9.82
N SER A 105 5.19 2.09 10.96
CA SER A 105 6.05 3.14 11.51
C SER A 105 7.16 3.53 10.54
N VAL A 106 7.85 2.53 9.97
CA VAL A 106 8.93 2.79 9.03
C VAL A 106 8.38 3.43 7.75
N LEU A 107 7.28 2.91 7.23
CA LEU A 107 6.65 3.43 6.02
C LEU A 107 6.22 4.90 6.18
N LEU A 108 5.53 5.22 7.28
CA LEU A 108 5.09 6.59 7.53
C LEU A 108 6.27 7.55 7.68
N GLU A 109 7.31 7.13 8.38
CA GLU A 109 8.51 7.94 8.57
C GLU A 109 9.16 8.29 7.23
N GLU A 110 9.38 7.29 6.37
CA GLU A 110 10.05 7.51 5.08
C GLU A 110 9.17 8.32 4.12
N ILE A 111 7.88 8.06 4.07
CA ILE A 111 6.96 8.82 3.22
C ILE A 111 6.88 10.27 3.68
N THR A 112 6.78 10.51 4.98
CA THR A 112 6.76 11.85 5.53
C THR A 112 8.04 12.61 5.17
N SER A 113 9.21 11.97 5.30
CA SER A 113 10.48 12.58 4.93
C SER A 113 10.57 12.99 3.47
N ASN A 114 9.92 12.23 2.58
CA ASN A 114 10.02 12.44 1.14
C ASN A 114 8.85 13.23 0.54
N SER A 115 7.74 13.35 1.26
CA SER A 115 6.52 13.98 0.75
C SER A 115 6.30 15.40 1.26
N TRP A 116 6.97 15.75 2.33
CA TRP A 116 6.88 17.08 2.95
C TRP A 116 8.16 17.86 2.74
#